data_882e289ca622fc185db4490b82ccd2e4
#
_entry.id   882e289ca622fc185db4490b82ccd2e4
#
_cell.length_a   1.000
_cell.length_b   1.000
_cell.length_c   1.000
_cell.angle_alpha   90.00
_cell.angle_beta   90.00
_cell.angle_gamma   90.00
#
_symmetry.space_group_name_H-M   'P 1'
#
loop_
_entity.id
_entity.type
_entity.pdbx_description
1 polymer ?
#
loop_
_entity_poly.entity_id
_entity_poly.type
_entity_poly.pdbx_seq_one_letter_code
_entity_poly.pdbx_strand_id
1 'polypeptide(L)'
;QAIKSLKLQDNYDLIISSESGPAKGIQINNNAKHVCYIHSPMRYCWGYTEEYLKSMNPLIRPIANYFFMQLKKWDKSTIDNVDYYISNSKNVAKRVEKYYNRKAKVIYPPIDSNLFIEPLERNKKTHFLSFGALTPYKKIDLLVDCFNKNGKKLIIIGNGSEKEKLKKRAKQNIEFKGFLKEYELKNYIQNSKAFLFPGEEAYGMNILLDIFTRIPI
;
A
#
# COMPACT_ATOMS: atom_id res chain seq x y z
N GLN A 1 -21.00 9.88 1.65
CA GLN A 1 -21.96 10.81 0.98
C GLN A 1 -21.32 11.49 -0.24
N ALA A 2 -20.09 12.06 -0.16
CA ALA A 2 -19.48 12.80 -1.26
C ALA A 2 -19.40 12.03 -2.59
N ILE A 3 -19.13 10.71 -2.57
CA ILE A 3 -19.04 9.91 -3.81
C ILE A 3 -20.42 9.59 -4.39
N LYS A 4 -21.42 9.39 -3.55
CA LYS A 4 -22.81 9.25 -4.01
C LYS A 4 -23.38 10.52 -4.65
N SER A 5 -22.83 11.70 -4.30
CA SER A 5 -23.22 12.98 -4.90
C SER A 5 -22.43 13.34 -6.16
N LEU A 6 -21.40 12.55 -6.50
CA LEU A 6 -20.63 12.74 -7.72
C LEU A 6 -21.48 12.24 -8.89
N LYS A 7 -22.18 13.17 -9.52
CA LYS A 7 -22.91 12.89 -10.76
C LYS A 7 -21.97 13.06 -11.94
N LEU A 8 -21.85 12.03 -12.75
CA LEU A 8 -21.23 12.17 -14.06
C LEU A 8 -22.14 13.03 -14.93
N GLN A 9 -21.59 14.12 -15.48
CA GLN A 9 -22.36 15.11 -16.24
C GLN A 9 -22.71 14.62 -17.65
N ASP A 10 -21.89 13.70 -18.20
CA ASP A 10 -22.00 13.22 -19.56
C ASP A 10 -22.45 11.74 -19.61
N ASN A 11 -22.95 11.33 -20.78
CA ASN A 11 -23.28 9.94 -21.08
C ASN A 11 -22.00 9.23 -21.56
N TYR A 12 -21.53 8.27 -20.78
CA TYR A 12 -20.39 7.44 -21.11
C TYR A 12 -20.85 6.02 -21.42
N ASP A 13 -20.20 5.34 -22.36
CA ASP A 13 -20.38 3.91 -22.63
C ASP A 13 -19.55 3.06 -21.68
N LEU A 14 -18.40 3.60 -21.21
CA LEU A 14 -17.47 2.91 -20.32
C LEU A 14 -16.97 3.86 -19.24
N ILE A 15 -17.00 3.37 -18.00
CA ILE A 15 -16.42 4.03 -16.83
C ILE A 15 -15.32 3.12 -16.28
N ILE A 16 -14.13 3.69 -16.09
CA ILE A 16 -13.01 2.99 -15.46
C ILE A 16 -12.70 3.68 -14.14
N SER A 17 -12.82 2.94 -13.03
CA SER A 17 -12.36 3.39 -11.72
C SER A 17 -11.05 2.72 -11.33
N SER A 18 -10.10 3.49 -10.78
CA SER A 18 -8.85 2.97 -10.21
C SER A 18 -8.87 3.25 -8.71
N GLU A 19 -8.84 2.19 -7.87
CA GLU A 19 -9.12 2.39 -6.45
C GLU A 19 -8.43 1.45 -5.47
N SER A 20 -8.29 1.97 -4.25
CA SER A 20 -8.12 1.20 -3.01
C SER A 20 -9.10 1.68 -1.91
N GLY A 21 -10.19 2.30 -2.31
CA GLY A 21 -11.12 3.01 -1.44
C GLY A 21 -12.54 3.07 -2.00
N PRO A 22 -13.16 4.25 -2.07
CA PRO A 22 -14.58 4.37 -2.34
C PRO A 22 -14.98 4.63 -3.80
N ALA A 23 -14.02 4.70 -4.76
CA ALA A 23 -14.32 5.14 -6.13
C ALA A 23 -15.34 4.25 -6.87
N LYS A 24 -15.35 2.92 -6.60
CA LYS A 24 -16.36 2.01 -7.20
C LYS A 24 -17.81 2.30 -6.77
N GLY A 25 -17.97 3.12 -5.72
CA GLY A 25 -19.29 3.54 -5.25
C GLY A 25 -19.91 4.68 -6.05
N ILE A 26 -19.29 5.10 -7.16
CA ILE A 26 -19.87 6.10 -8.06
C ILE A 26 -21.22 5.63 -8.60
N GLN A 27 -22.18 6.53 -8.67
CA GLN A 27 -23.49 6.23 -9.26
C GLN A 27 -23.41 6.42 -10.77
N ILE A 28 -23.79 5.37 -11.50
CA ILE A 28 -23.84 5.35 -12.95
C ILE A 28 -25.32 5.41 -13.34
N ASN A 29 -25.71 6.50 -13.99
CA ASN A 29 -27.12 6.75 -14.35
C ASN A 29 -27.51 6.17 -15.69
N ASN A 30 -26.59 5.50 -16.42
CA ASN A 30 -26.75 5.04 -17.80
C ASN A 30 -26.38 3.56 -17.92
N ASN A 31 -26.59 3.00 -19.12
CA ASN A 31 -26.14 1.65 -19.48
C ASN A 31 -24.62 1.51 -19.61
N ALA A 32 -23.84 2.45 -19.11
CA ALA A 32 -22.39 2.41 -19.15
C ALA A 32 -21.84 1.19 -18.40
N LYS A 33 -20.86 0.53 -19.00
CA LYS A 33 -20.12 -0.53 -18.33
C LYS A 33 -19.14 0.04 -17.32
N HIS A 34 -19.08 -0.54 -16.11
CA HIS A 34 -18.13 -0.14 -15.08
C HIS A 34 -17.02 -1.19 -14.90
N VAL A 35 -15.81 -0.80 -15.23
CA VAL A 35 -14.59 -1.58 -14.99
C VAL A 35 -13.84 -0.98 -13.79
N CYS A 36 -13.62 -1.78 -12.76
CA CYS A 36 -12.88 -1.34 -11.59
C CYS A 36 -11.48 -1.97 -11.55
N TYR A 37 -10.43 -1.15 -11.72
CA TYR A 37 -9.06 -1.57 -11.44
C TYR A 37 -8.78 -1.40 -9.95
N ILE A 38 -8.85 -2.52 -9.21
CA ILE A 38 -8.75 -2.52 -7.76
C ILE A 38 -7.34 -2.83 -7.28
N HIS A 39 -6.75 -1.90 -6.51
CA HIS A 39 -5.44 -2.09 -5.89
C HIS A 39 -5.51 -2.91 -4.60
N SER A 40 -6.61 -2.81 -3.88
CA SER A 40 -6.96 -3.64 -2.73
C SER A 40 -8.38 -3.28 -2.25
N PRO A 41 -9.20 -4.23 -1.79
CA PRO A 41 -10.33 -3.91 -0.90
C PRO A 41 -9.86 -3.07 0.28
N MET A 42 -10.70 -2.12 0.74
CA MET A 42 -10.34 -1.19 1.82
C MET A 42 -9.78 -1.92 3.04
N ARG A 43 -8.48 -1.80 3.29
CA ARG A 43 -7.76 -2.62 4.29
C ARG A 43 -8.31 -2.45 5.69
N TYR A 44 -8.66 -1.22 6.10
CA TYR A 44 -9.24 -0.93 7.41
C TYR A 44 -10.67 -1.49 7.60
N CYS A 45 -11.35 -1.88 6.51
CA CYS A 45 -12.65 -2.57 6.56
C CYS A 45 -12.51 -4.09 6.39
N TRP A 46 -11.44 -4.56 5.72
CA TRP A 46 -11.28 -5.93 5.27
C TRP A 46 -9.89 -6.50 5.61
N GLY A 47 -9.83 -7.28 6.68
CA GLY A 47 -8.66 -8.07 7.04
C GLY A 47 -7.60 -7.39 7.91
N TYR A 48 -7.59 -6.06 8.04
CA TYR A 48 -6.62 -5.32 8.86
C TYR A 48 -7.29 -4.37 9.87
N THR A 49 -8.58 -4.52 10.11
CA THR A 49 -9.35 -3.66 11.02
C THR A 49 -8.73 -3.60 12.42
N GLU A 50 -8.32 -4.76 12.95
CA GLU A 50 -7.73 -4.84 14.29
C GLU A 50 -6.38 -4.11 14.38
N GLU A 51 -5.51 -4.25 13.38
CA GLU A 51 -4.23 -3.56 13.33
C GLU A 51 -4.40 -2.04 13.32
N TYR A 52 -5.37 -1.56 12.53
CA TYR A 52 -5.70 -0.13 12.51
C TYR A 52 -6.25 0.33 13.86
N LEU A 53 -7.17 -0.41 14.47
CA LEU A 53 -7.72 -0.06 15.78
C LEU A 53 -6.65 -0.10 16.89
N LYS A 54 -5.75 -1.10 16.87
CA LYS A 54 -4.65 -1.20 17.84
C LYS A 54 -3.68 -0.01 17.78
N SER A 55 -3.50 0.60 16.60
CA SER A 55 -2.65 1.78 16.41
C SER A 55 -3.29 3.09 16.91
N MET A 56 -4.59 3.10 17.18
CA MET A 56 -5.34 4.28 17.64
C MET A 56 -5.36 4.38 19.16
N ASN A 57 -5.63 5.61 19.64
CA ASN A 57 -5.88 5.85 21.07
C ASN A 57 -7.06 4.94 21.55
N PRO A 58 -6.90 4.21 22.67
CA PRO A 58 -7.93 3.31 23.19
C PRO A 58 -9.31 3.96 23.35
N LEU A 59 -9.36 5.22 23.76
CA LEU A 59 -10.62 5.95 23.99
C LEU A 59 -11.46 6.16 22.71
N ILE A 60 -10.82 6.27 21.54
CA ILE A 60 -11.51 6.49 20.27
C ILE A 60 -11.79 5.19 19.49
N ARG A 61 -11.22 4.05 19.92
CA ARG A 61 -11.38 2.76 19.22
C ARG A 61 -12.83 2.33 19.02
N PRO A 62 -13.73 2.43 20.01
CA PRO A 62 -15.14 2.04 19.80
C PRO A 62 -15.80 2.87 18.70
N ILE A 63 -15.55 4.18 18.69
CA ILE A 63 -16.09 5.09 17.68
C ILE A 63 -15.52 4.76 16.30
N ALA A 64 -14.19 4.59 16.20
CA ALA A 64 -13.52 4.21 14.96
C ALA A 64 -14.02 2.86 14.42
N ASN A 65 -14.21 1.86 15.30
CA ASN A 65 -14.75 0.56 14.93
C ASN A 65 -16.16 0.67 14.37
N TYR A 66 -17.02 1.47 15.00
CA TYR A 66 -18.36 1.74 14.48
C TYR A 66 -18.31 2.31 13.05
N PHE A 67 -17.45 3.31 12.82
CA PHE A 67 -17.27 3.89 11.47
C PHE A 67 -16.73 2.87 10.46
N PHE A 68 -15.77 2.04 10.83
CA PHE A 68 -15.26 0.98 9.95
C PHE A 68 -16.35 -0.04 9.60
N MET A 69 -17.22 -0.38 10.55
CA MET A 69 -18.37 -1.26 10.28
C MET A 69 -19.37 -0.62 9.30
N GLN A 70 -19.68 0.69 9.45
CA GLN A 70 -20.56 1.39 8.53
C GLN A 70 -19.92 1.50 7.13
N LEU A 71 -18.63 1.80 7.04
CA LEU A 71 -17.91 1.83 5.78
C LEU A 71 -17.88 0.45 5.11
N LYS A 72 -17.70 -0.61 5.88
CA LYS A 72 -17.75 -1.99 5.38
C LYS A 72 -19.12 -2.34 4.80
N LYS A 73 -20.22 -1.95 5.48
CA LYS A 73 -21.57 -2.14 4.99
C LYS A 73 -21.80 -1.37 3.68
N TRP A 74 -21.35 -0.12 3.65
CA TRP A 74 -21.43 0.71 2.45
C TRP A 74 -20.59 0.13 1.31
N ASP A 75 -19.35 -0.28 1.57
CA ASP A 75 -18.45 -0.90 0.58
C ASP A 75 -19.08 -2.16 -0.02
N LYS A 76 -19.71 -2.97 0.83
CA LYS A 76 -20.49 -4.13 0.38
C LYS A 76 -21.63 -3.77 -0.56
N SER A 77 -22.37 -2.70 -0.25
CA SER A 77 -23.51 -2.25 -1.08
C SER A 77 -23.11 -1.70 -2.45
N THR A 78 -21.81 -1.45 -2.67
CA THR A 78 -21.30 -0.90 -3.94
C THR A 78 -20.61 -1.95 -4.82
N ILE A 79 -20.57 -3.22 -4.38
CA ILE A 79 -19.89 -4.30 -5.11
C ILE A 79 -20.53 -4.52 -6.47
N ASP A 80 -21.85 -4.48 -6.54
CA ASP A 80 -22.62 -4.77 -7.75
C ASP A 80 -22.73 -3.56 -8.70
N ASN A 81 -22.20 -2.39 -8.30
CA ASN A 81 -22.04 -1.25 -9.21
C ASN A 81 -20.92 -1.49 -10.25
N VAL A 82 -20.17 -2.57 -10.13
CA VAL A 82 -19.02 -2.90 -10.98
C VAL A 82 -19.35 -4.12 -11.84
N ASP A 83 -19.31 -3.97 -13.16
CA ASP A 83 -19.47 -5.09 -14.09
C ASP A 83 -18.25 -6.01 -14.08
N TYR A 84 -17.04 -5.42 -14.15
CA TYR A 84 -15.79 -6.17 -14.25
C TYR A 84 -14.74 -5.66 -13.26
N TYR A 85 -14.19 -6.59 -12.48
CA TYR A 85 -13.03 -6.31 -11.61
C TYR A 85 -11.74 -6.71 -12.31
N ILE A 86 -10.77 -5.80 -12.28
CA ILE A 86 -9.38 -6.03 -12.65
C ILE A 86 -8.54 -5.78 -11.40
N SER A 87 -7.65 -6.71 -11.06
CA SER A 87 -6.76 -6.58 -9.92
C SER A 87 -5.31 -6.41 -10.36
N ASN A 88 -4.53 -5.68 -9.57
CA ASN A 88 -3.11 -5.45 -9.81
C ASN A 88 -2.23 -6.69 -9.49
N SER A 89 -2.78 -7.73 -8.87
CA SER A 89 -2.04 -8.94 -8.50
C SER A 89 -2.95 -10.13 -8.23
N LYS A 90 -2.37 -11.35 -8.26
CA LYS A 90 -3.06 -12.56 -7.83
C LYS A 90 -3.50 -12.49 -6.35
N ASN A 91 -2.72 -11.84 -5.49
CA ASN A 91 -3.08 -11.67 -4.08
C ASN A 91 -4.33 -10.80 -3.93
N VAL A 92 -4.40 -9.68 -4.66
CA VAL A 92 -5.60 -8.83 -4.66
C VAL A 92 -6.79 -9.53 -5.28
N ALA A 93 -6.61 -10.32 -6.35
CA ALA A 93 -7.70 -11.13 -6.92
C ALA A 93 -8.31 -12.08 -5.89
N LYS A 94 -7.47 -12.81 -5.12
CA LYS A 94 -7.94 -13.67 -4.00
C LYS A 94 -8.67 -12.87 -2.92
N ARG A 95 -8.26 -11.64 -2.62
CA ARG A 95 -8.94 -10.77 -1.66
C ARG A 95 -10.30 -10.29 -2.17
N VAL A 96 -10.40 -9.94 -3.47
CA VAL A 96 -11.68 -9.60 -4.12
C VAL A 96 -12.64 -10.80 -4.06
N GLU A 97 -12.16 -11.98 -4.39
CA GLU A 97 -12.96 -13.20 -4.28
C GLU A 97 -13.43 -13.47 -2.84
N LYS A 98 -12.50 -13.39 -1.88
CA LYS A 98 -12.79 -13.63 -0.45
C LYS A 98 -13.80 -12.65 0.15
N TYR A 99 -13.68 -11.35 -0.18
CA TYR A 99 -14.42 -10.30 0.50
C TYR A 99 -15.65 -9.81 -0.28
N TYR A 100 -15.58 -9.86 -1.62
CA TYR A 100 -16.63 -9.38 -2.51
C TYR A 100 -17.42 -10.52 -3.18
N ASN A 101 -16.94 -11.75 -3.06
CA ASN A 101 -17.47 -12.91 -3.80
C ASN A 101 -17.55 -12.66 -5.33
N ARG A 102 -16.55 -11.95 -5.87
CA ARG A 102 -16.44 -11.58 -7.28
C ARG A 102 -15.09 -12.04 -7.82
N LYS A 103 -15.05 -12.48 -9.07
CA LYS A 103 -13.79 -12.79 -9.77
C LYS A 103 -13.17 -11.52 -10.30
N ALA A 104 -11.83 -11.42 -10.25
CA ALA A 104 -11.06 -10.33 -10.83
C ALA A 104 -10.03 -10.87 -11.82
N LYS A 105 -9.94 -10.25 -13.02
CA LYS A 105 -8.86 -10.52 -13.97
C LYS A 105 -7.58 -9.84 -13.47
N VAL A 106 -6.46 -10.56 -13.48
CA VAL A 106 -5.17 -9.99 -13.07
C VAL A 106 -4.52 -9.26 -14.25
N ILE A 107 -4.26 -7.97 -14.09
CA ILE A 107 -3.44 -7.16 -14.99
C ILE A 107 -2.43 -6.42 -14.11
N TYR A 108 -1.16 -6.81 -14.21
CA TYR A 108 -0.09 -6.20 -13.43
C TYR A 108 0.15 -4.76 -13.89
N PRO A 109 0.38 -3.80 -12.97
CA PRO A 109 0.73 -2.43 -13.33
C PRO A 109 2.10 -2.41 -14.04
N PRO A 110 2.29 -1.51 -15.01
CA PRO A 110 3.58 -1.33 -15.66
C PRO A 110 4.60 -0.75 -14.68
N ILE A 111 5.87 -1.04 -14.94
CA ILE A 111 7.01 -0.46 -14.24
C ILE A 111 7.84 0.27 -15.29
N ASP A 112 8.20 1.52 -14.99
CA ASP A 112 9.15 2.25 -15.81
C ASP A 112 10.57 1.72 -15.56
N SER A 113 11.02 0.83 -16.45
CA SER A 113 12.37 0.26 -16.37
C SER A 113 13.48 1.28 -16.63
N ASN A 114 13.18 2.41 -17.31
CA ASN A 114 14.17 3.44 -17.61
C ASN A 114 14.68 4.15 -16.34
N LEU A 115 13.89 4.16 -15.27
CA LEU A 115 14.31 4.69 -13.98
C LEU A 115 15.53 3.95 -13.38
N PHE A 116 15.89 2.75 -13.90
CA PHE A 116 16.87 1.82 -13.31
C PHE A 116 17.98 1.38 -14.25
N ILE A 117 18.02 1.87 -15.50
CA ILE A 117 18.96 1.43 -16.56
C ILE A 117 20.37 1.97 -16.37
N GLU A 118 20.60 2.99 -15.54
CA GLU A 118 21.97 3.46 -15.31
C GLU A 118 22.80 2.38 -14.60
N PRO A 119 24.03 2.10 -15.09
CA PRO A 119 24.91 1.16 -14.45
C PRO A 119 25.13 1.57 -12.99
N LEU A 120 24.80 0.66 -12.08
CA LEU A 120 25.10 0.85 -10.68
C LEU A 120 26.61 0.86 -10.51
N GLU A 121 27.21 2.02 -10.24
CA GLU A 121 28.57 2.03 -9.73
C GLU A 121 28.61 1.09 -8.51
N ARG A 122 29.64 0.22 -8.46
CA ARG A 122 29.81 -0.71 -7.35
C ARG A 122 30.27 0.05 -6.10
N ASN A 123 29.41 0.88 -5.55
CA ASN A 123 29.67 1.61 -4.33
C ASN A 123 29.68 0.68 -3.12
N LYS A 124 30.44 1.06 -2.11
CA LYS A 124 30.51 0.27 -0.86
C LYS A 124 29.13 0.19 -0.20
N LYS A 125 28.60 -1.02 -0.10
CA LYS A 125 27.33 -1.30 0.57
C LYS A 125 27.43 -1.01 2.06
N THR A 126 26.72 0.00 2.55
CA THR A 126 26.92 0.54 3.91
C THR A 126 25.80 0.20 4.89
N HIS A 127 24.56 0.07 4.44
CA HIS A 127 23.38 -0.05 5.29
C HIS A 127 22.35 -1.03 4.74
N PHE A 128 21.42 -1.44 5.58
CA PHE A 128 20.16 -2.09 5.18
C PHE A 128 19.11 -1.00 4.96
N LEU A 129 18.15 -1.25 4.06
CA LEU A 129 17.17 -0.27 3.63
C LEU A 129 15.76 -0.83 3.77
N SER A 130 14.84 0.01 4.22
CA SER A 130 13.40 -0.20 4.07
C SER A 130 12.75 1.12 3.67
N PHE A 131 11.83 1.10 2.68
CA PHE A 131 11.13 2.32 2.29
C PHE A 131 9.66 2.06 1.96
N GLY A 132 8.83 3.08 2.18
CA GLY A 132 7.39 3.05 1.94
C GLY A 132 6.56 3.71 3.04
N ALA A 133 5.24 3.51 2.98
CA ALA A 133 4.34 4.04 3.99
C ALA A 133 4.53 3.34 5.35
N LEU A 134 4.72 4.12 6.42
CA LEU A 134 4.91 3.61 7.78
C LEU A 134 3.54 3.40 8.45
N THR A 135 2.87 2.33 8.04
CA THR A 135 1.53 1.92 8.50
C THR A 135 1.59 0.58 9.24
N PRO A 136 0.60 0.26 10.11
CA PRO A 136 0.63 -0.94 10.94
C PRO A 136 0.83 -2.24 10.16
N TYR A 137 0.17 -2.40 9.01
CA TYR A 137 0.24 -3.63 8.20
C TYR A 137 1.58 -3.84 7.50
N LYS A 138 2.44 -2.81 7.41
CA LYS A 138 3.80 -2.91 6.85
C LYS A 138 4.80 -3.54 7.82
N LYS A 139 4.44 -3.70 9.09
CA LYS A 139 5.22 -4.41 10.12
C LYS A 139 6.66 -3.91 10.28
N ILE A 140 6.91 -2.61 10.07
CA ILE A 140 8.25 -2.01 10.20
C ILE A 140 8.77 -2.11 11.65
N ASP A 141 7.90 -2.26 12.62
CA ASP A 141 8.23 -2.54 14.02
C ASP A 141 9.11 -3.81 14.18
N LEU A 142 8.88 -4.84 13.37
CA LEU A 142 9.73 -6.05 13.37
C LEU A 142 11.17 -5.75 12.95
N LEU A 143 11.37 -4.85 11.97
CA LEU A 143 12.70 -4.40 11.57
C LEU A 143 13.38 -3.62 12.67
N VAL A 144 12.67 -2.67 13.29
CA VAL A 144 13.20 -1.87 14.39
C VAL A 144 13.65 -2.77 15.53
N ASP A 145 12.84 -3.76 15.92
CA ASP A 145 13.19 -4.69 17.00
C ASP A 145 14.39 -5.57 16.65
N CYS A 146 14.44 -6.09 15.43
CA CYS A 146 15.55 -6.90 14.95
C CYS A 146 16.86 -6.10 14.93
N PHE A 147 16.84 -4.87 14.38
CA PHE A 147 18.03 -4.04 14.23
C PHE A 147 18.48 -3.40 15.55
N ASN A 148 17.57 -3.16 16.49
CA ASN A 148 17.92 -2.82 17.86
C ASN A 148 18.73 -3.90 18.57
N LYS A 149 18.51 -5.19 18.21
CA LYS A 149 19.23 -6.34 18.79
C LYS A 149 20.58 -6.54 18.13
N ASN A 150 20.66 -6.43 16.79
CA ASN A 150 21.87 -6.78 16.04
C ASN A 150 22.86 -5.63 15.82
N GLY A 151 22.45 -4.36 16.12
CA GLY A 151 23.27 -3.16 16.02
C GLY A 151 23.66 -2.73 14.60
N LYS A 152 23.21 -3.46 13.55
CA LYS A 152 23.53 -3.11 12.16
C LYS A 152 22.83 -1.83 11.73
N LYS A 153 23.42 -1.09 10.77
CA LYS A 153 22.86 0.16 10.25
C LYS A 153 21.63 -0.12 9.41
N LEU A 154 20.46 0.47 9.79
CA LEU A 154 19.20 0.45 9.07
C LEU A 154 18.77 1.86 8.72
N ILE A 155 18.39 2.08 7.48
CA ILE A 155 17.75 3.33 7.03
C ILE A 155 16.30 3.03 6.67
N ILE A 156 15.38 3.80 7.25
CA ILE A 156 13.94 3.73 7.01
C ILE A 156 13.50 5.03 6.33
N ILE A 157 12.96 4.90 5.10
CA ILE A 157 12.53 6.03 4.28
C ILE A 157 11.01 5.99 4.13
N GLY A 158 10.34 7.08 4.48
CA GLY A 158 8.90 7.23 4.35
C GLY A 158 8.22 7.92 5.52
N ASN A 159 6.91 8.08 5.39
CA ASN A 159 6.05 8.68 6.41
C ASN A 159 4.82 7.80 6.65
N GLY A 160 4.15 8.00 7.76
CA GLY A 160 2.92 7.28 8.11
C GLY A 160 2.59 7.37 9.59
N SER A 161 1.45 6.80 9.96
CA SER A 161 0.89 6.86 11.32
C SER A 161 1.80 6.22 12.40
N GLU A 162 2.67 5.28 12.02
CA GLU A 162 3.56 4.60 12.98
C GLU A 162 4.92 5.31 13.17
N LYS A 163 5.23 6.37 12.38
CA LYS A 163 6.57 6.99 12.36
C LYS A 163 7.09 7.39 13.73
N GLU A 164 6.30 8.14 14.49
CA GLU A 164 6.75 8.67 15.79
C GLU A 164 6.91 7.56 16.84
N LYS A 165 6.06 6.56 16.79
CA LYS A 165 6.15 5.37 17.65
C LYS A 165 7.40 4.55 17.33
N LEU A 166 7.69 4.34 16.05
CA LEU A 166 8.87 3.62 15.58
C LEU A 166 10.17 4.36 15.96
N LYS A 167 10.20 5.69 15.79
CA LYS A 167 11.35 6.52 16.19
C LYS A 167 11.65 6.43 17.68
N LYS A 168 10.63 6.46 18.55
CA LYS A 168 10.79 6.32 20.01
C LYS A 168 11.38 4.97 20.43
N ARG A 169 11.20 3.92 19.63
CA ARG A 169 11.72 2.56 19.88
C ARG A 169 13.11 2.34 19.29
N ALA A 170 13.46 3.10 18.26
CA ALA A 170 14.71 2.92 17.51
C ALA A 170 15.94 3.37 18.30
N LYS A 171 17.01 2.57 18.23
CA LYS A 171 18.34 2.95 18.74
C LYS A 171 19.11 3.76 17.68
N GLN A 172 20.31 4.25 18.06
CA GLN A 172 21.15 5.13 17.23
C GLN A 172 21.57 4.55 15.85
N ASN A 173 21.55 3.22 15.70
CA ASN A 173 21.88 2.54 14.46
C ASN A 173 20.74 2.56 13.42
N ILE A 174 19.55 3.11 13.76
CA ILE A 174 18.38 3.17 12.89
C ILE A 174 18.05 4.63 12.56
N GLU A 175 18.14 4.99 11.29
CA GLU A 175 17.86 6.34 10.80
C GLU A 175 16.53 6.43 10.07
N PHE A 176 15.73 7.48 10.34
CA PHE A 176 14.48 7.79 9.63
C PHE A 176 14.68 9.04 8.77
N LYS A 177 14.56 8.90 7.44
CA LYS A 177 14.78 10.00 6.49
C LYS A 177 13.51 10.73 6.04
N GLY A 178 12.32 10.22 6.37
CA GLY A 178 11.08 10.82 5.89
C GLY A 178 10.84 10.57 4.40
N PHE A 179 10.17 11.51 3.73
CA PHE A 179 9.98 11.46 2.28
C PHE A 179 11.23 11.98 1.56
N LEU A 180 11.71 11.25 0.57
CA LEU A 180 12.83 11.65 -0.29
C LEU A 180 12.37 11.79 -1.74
N LYS A 181 13.06 12.65 -2.48
CA LYS A 181 12.90 12.72 -3.93
C LYS A 181 13.48 11.46 -4.58
N GLU A 182 13.05 11.15 -5.79
CA GLU A 182 13.43 9.93 -6.49
C GLU A 182 14.95 9.75 -6.63
N TYR A 183 15.67 10.79 -7.00
CA TYR A 183 17.13 10.73 -7.15
C TYR A 183 17.86 10.46 -5.82
N GLU A 184 17.34 10.98 -4.70
CA GLU A 184 17.88 10.71 -3.36
C GLU A 184 17.62 9.27 -2.95
N LEU A 185 16.40 8.80 -3.19
CA LEU A 185 16.01 7.40 -2.92
C LEU A 185 16.90 6.44 -3.71
N LYS A 186 17.15 6.72 -5.00
CA LYS A 186 18.04 5.94 -5.85
C LYS A 186 19.44 5.78 -5.23
N ASN A 187 20.01 6.86 -4.69
CA ASN A 187 21.31 6.80 -4.01
C ASN A 187 21.30 5.89 -2.78
N TYR A 188 20.25 5.95 -1.93
CA TYR A 188 20.11 5.03 -0.80
C TYR A 188 19.95 3.57 -1.24
N ILE A 189 19.18 3.32 -2.28
CA ILE A 189 19.02 2.00 -2.87
C ILE A 189 20.38 1.47 -3.34
N GLN A 190 21.12 2.25 -4.14
CA GLN A 190 22.42 1.86 -4.69
C GLN A 190 23.46 1.48 -3.63
N ASN A 191 23.43 2.15 -2.48
CA ASN A 191 24.40 1.93 -1.39
C ASN A 191 23.88 0.94 -0.32
N SER A 192 22.73 0.33 -0.51
CA SER A 192 22.15 -0.63 0.44
C SER A 192 22.72 -2.04 0.26
N LYS A 193 22.86 -2.77 1.38
CA LYS A 193 23.26 -4.19 1.41
C LYS A 193 22.12 -5.10 0.99
N ALA A 194 20.91 -4.76 1.43
CA ALA A 194 19.66 -5.43 1.11
C ALA A 194 18.49 -4.50 1.36
N PHE A 195 17.40 -4.71 0.63
CA PHE A 195 16.10 -4.16 0.93
C PHE A 195 15.34 -5.09 1.86
N LEU A 196 14.64 -4.53 2.84
CA LEU A 196 13.92 -5.31 3.84
C LEU A 196 12.45 -4.91 3.85
N PHE A 197 11.61 -5.90 3.66
CA PHE A 197 10.18 -5.73 3.59
C PHE A 197 9.44 -6.79 4.43
N PRO A 198 9.09 -6.51 5.69
CA PRO A 198 8.49 -7.49 6.60
C PRO A 198 6.97 -7.61 6.47
N GLY A 199 6.32 -6.70 5.73
CA GLY A 199 4.87 -6.64 5.62
C GLY A 199 4.30 -7.44 4.47
N GLU A 200 2.99 -7.69 4.51
CA GLU A 200 2.26 -8.27 3.37
C GLU A 200 1.93 -7.19 2.33
N GLU A 201 2.32 -7.42 1.09
CA GLU A 201 2.05 -6.52 -0.02
C GLU A 201 0.90 -6.98 -0.92
N ALA A 202 0.20 -5.99 -1.49
CA ALA A 202 -0.81 -6.26 -2.50
C ALA A 202 -0.16 -6.64 -3.84
N TYR A 203 0.83 -5.84 -4.29
CA TYR A 203 1.56 -6.04 -5.54
C TYR A 203 3.07 -6.03 -5.36
N GLY A 204 3.59 -5.26 -4.39
CA GLY A 204 5.02 -5.21 -4.09
C GLY A 204 5.82 -4.37 -5.08
N MET A 205 5.32 -3.21 -5.53
CA MET A 205 6.07 -2.32 -6.42
C MET A 205 7.48 -2.02 -5.90
N ASN A 206 7.62 -1.81 -4.60
CA ASN A 206 8.93 -1.57 -3.99
C ASN A 206 9.87 -2.78 -4.15
N ILE A 207 9.34 -4.00 -4.07
CA ILE A 207 10.10 -5.24 -4.28
C ILE A 207 10.59 -5.33 -5.73
N LEU A 208 9.76 -4.94 -6.70
CA LEU A 208 10.14 -4.93 -8.10
C LEU A 208 11.24 -3.90 -8.40
N LEU A 209 11.19 -2.72 -7.75
CA LEU A 209 12.26 -1.72 -7.84
C LEU A 209 13.62 -2.31 -7.41
N ASP A 210 13.62 -3.13 -6.35
CA ASP A 210 14.86 -3.75 -5.85
C ASP A 210 15.38 -4.87 -6.77
N ILE A 211 14.48 -5.64 -7.40
CA ILE A 211 14.88 -6.64 -8.39
C ILE A 211 15.60 -5.98 -9.57
N PHE A 212 15.09 -4.84 -10.07
CA PHE A 212 15.76 -4.09 -11.14
C PHE A 212 17.10 -3.49 -10.71
N THR A 213 17.27 -3.15 -9.45
CA THR A 213 18.53 -2.62 -8.91
C THR A 213 19.52 -3.71 -8.49
N ARG A 214 19.17 -5.00 -8.62
CA ARG A 214 19.99 -6.16 -8.25
C ARG A 214 20.45 -6.16 -6.79
N ILE A 215 19.64 -5.62 -5.91
CA ILE A 215 19.89 -5.64 -4.47
C ILE A 215 19.20 -6.87 -3.88
N PRO A 216 19.83 -7.61 -2.95
CA PRO A 216 19.16 -8.71 -2.24
C PRO A 216 17.92 -8.21 -1.46
N ILE A 217 16.87 -9.02 -1.50
CA ILE A 217 15.63 -8.79 -0.73
C ILE A 217 15.66 -9.66 0.52
#